data_f86eca33c4b6f00d03bd30fefb6a5b3a
#
_entry.id   f86eca33c4b6f00d03bd30fefb6a5b3a
#
_cell.length_a   1.000
_cell.length_b   1.000
_cell.length_c   1.000
_cell.angle_alpha   90.00
_cell.angle_beta   90.00
_cell.angle_gamma   90.00
#
_symmetry.space_group_name_H-M   'P 1'
#
loop_
_entity.id
_entity.type
_entity.pdbx_description
1 polymer ?
#
loop_
_entity_poly.entity_id
_entity_poly.type
_entity_poly.pdbx_seq_one_letter_code
_entity_poly.pdbx_strand_id
1 'polypeptide(L)'
;RTPHEEEEARKDLDFQKALGLEGKILSPVEARKIHGQVSEGVESWLWLPGESQVDAQRLAVALADAAQGAGVELVRGSEVTGLVVKGGRTSGVALAGSREIPGDAVVIAAGAWARQVEGLPRDLPVWPVRGQMLRLLPRRLIHWTLVCDHEGRYLVPRSNNTILVGSTMEEVGFDDRVTEEGKETLAEAAAALIPDLAEASIVEAWAGFRPMSADGWPILGPDPELDGL
;
A
#
# COMPACT_ATOMS: atom_id res chain seq x y z
N ARG A 1 10.36 -15.85 -16.43
CA ARG A 1 10.62 -16.22 -15.01
C ARG A 1 11.78 -17.20 -14.93
N THR A 2 12.54 -17.16 -13.83
CA THR A 2 13.49 -18.21 -13.50
C THR A 2 12.74 -19.43 -12.96
N PRO A 3 13.32 -20.66 -12.95
CA PRO A 3 12.69 -21.82 -12.34
C PRO A 3 12.27 -21.63 -10.89
N HIS A 4 12.97 -20.77 -10.16
CA HIS A 4 12.64 -20.40 -8.77
C HIS A 4 11.35 -19.58 -8.69
N GLU A 5 11.19 -18.58 -9.52
CA GLU A 5 9.98 -17.75 -9.58
C GLU A 5 8.73 -18.54 -10.00
N GLU A 6 8.89 -19.56 -10.85
CA GLU A 6 7.79 -20.44 -11.21
C GLU A 6 7.36 -21.33 -10.03
N GLU A 7 8.32 -21.81 -9.24
CA GLU A 7 8.03 -22.58 -8.03
C GLU A 7 7.31 -21.74 -6.98
N GLU A 8 7.71 -20.49 -6.79
CA GLU A 8 7.02 -19.55 -5.89
C GLU A 8 5.58 -19.28 -6.35
N ALA A 9 5.38 -19.00 -7.63
CA ALA A 9 4.03 -18.82 -8.17
C ALA A 9 3.13 -20.06 -8.01
N ARG A 10 3.71 -21.27 -8.02
CA ARG A 10 2.96 -22.50 -7.73
C ARG A 10 2.59 -22.60 -6.25
N LYS A 11 3.50 -22.26 -5.34
CA LYS A 11 3.21 -22.21 -3.90
C LYS A 11 2.11 -21.21 -3.59
N ASP A 12 2.18 -20.01 -4.19
CA ASP A 12 1.15 -18.99 -4.03
C ASP A 12 -0.21 -19.49 -4.55
N LEU A 13 -0.23 -20.12 -5.71
CA LEU A 13 -1.45 -20.71 -6.27
C LEU A 13 -2.04 -21.80 -5.37
N ASP A 14 -1.21 -22.67 -4.82
CA ASP A 14 -1.66 -23.74 -3.92
C ASP A 14 -2.20 -23.17 -2.61
N PHE A 15 -1.56 -22.12 -2.08
CA PHE A 15 -2.06 -21.39 -0.91
C PHE A 15 -3.42 -20.71 -1.19
N GLN A 16 -3.58 -20.03 -2.32
CA GLN A 16 -4.83 -19.40 -2.73
C GLN A 16 -5.95 -20.44 -2.85
N LYS A 17 -5.66 -21.58 -3.48
CA LYS A 17 -6.63 -22.69 -3.61
C LYS A 17 -7.03 -23.30 -2.27
N ALA A 18 -6.09 -23.42 -1.32
CA ALA A 18 -6.38 -23.90 0.02
C ALA A 18 -7.35 -22.99 0.77
N LEU A 19 -7.38 -21.68 0.42
CA LEU A 19 -8.33 -20.69 0.92
C LEU A 19 -9.66 -20.65 0.13
N GLY A 20 -9.83 -21.53 -0.87
CA GLY A 20 -11.03 -21.57 -1.71
C GLY A 20 -11.06 -20.52 -2.82
N LEU A 21 -9.92 -19.88 -3.10
CA LEU A 21 -9.79 -18.88 -4.16
C LEU A 21 -9.46 -19.54 -5.49
N GLU A 22 -9.98 -19.00 -6.57
CA GLU A 22 -9.70 -19.48 -7.93
C GLU A 22 -8.39 -18.87 -8.44
N GLY A 23 -7.60 -19.71 -9.11
CA GLY A 23 -6.38 -19.25 -9.77
C GLY A 23 -5.82 -20.32 -10.71
N LYS A 24 -5.02 -19.89 -11.67
CA LYS A 24 -4.29 -20.78 -12.58
C LYS A 24 -3.03 -20.14 -13.13
N ILE A 25 -2.05 -20.97 -13.45
CA ILE A 25 -0.87 -20.55 -14.21
C ILE A 25 -1.21 -20.59 -15.69
N LEU A 26 -0.92 -19.52 -16.39
CA LEU A 26 -1.15 -19.33 -17.81
C LEU A 26 0.19 -19.31 -18.56
N SER A 27 0.20 -19.91 -19.74
CA SER A 27 1.23 -19.64 -20.74
C SER A 27 1.11 -18.20 -21.28
N PRO A 28 2.16 -17.64 -21.90
CA PRO A 28 2.10 -16.33 -22.53
C PRO A 28 0.95 -16.19 -23.54
N VAL A 29 0.67 -17.25 -24.30
CA VAL A 29 -0.41 -17.28 -25.29
C VAL A 29 -1.79 -17.18 -24.62
N GLU A 30 -1.98 -17.88 -23.50
CA GLU A 30 -3.24 -17.83 -22.75
C GLU A 30 -3.43 -16.48 -22.05
N ALA A 31 -2.38 -15.94 -21.46
CA ALA A 31 -2.41 -14.62 -20.82
C ALA A 31 -2.78 -13.52 -21.83
N ARG A 32 -2.25 -13.56 -23.04
CA ARG A 32 -2.57 -12.60 -24.10
C ARG A 32 -4.00 -12.73 -24.64
N LYS A 33 -4.66 -13.87 -24.48
CA LYS A 33 -6.09 -13.98 -24.77
C LYS A 33 -6.95 -13.21 -23.76
N ILE A 34 -6.47 -13.07 -22.52
CA ILE A 34 -7.14 -12.32 -21.45
C ILE A 34 -6.77 -10.82 -21.56
N HIS A 35 -5.49 -10.54 -21.72
CA HIS A 35 -4.93 -9.18 -21.79
C HIS A 35 -3.94 -9.08 -22.95
N GLY A 36 -4.44 -8.63 -24.09
CA GLY A 36 -3.71 -8.65 -25.38
C GLY A 36 -2.39 -7.85 -25.41
N GLN A 37 -2.14 -7.00 -24.40
CA GLN A 37 -0.99 -6.09 -24.35
C GLN A 37 0.12 -6.55 -23.41
N VAL A 38 -0.04 -7.68 -22.69
CA VAL A 38 1.03 -8.18 -21.83
C VAL A 38 2.22 -8.68 -22.65
N SER A 39 3.40 -8.55 -22.06
CA SER A 39 4.68 -8.88 -22.71
C SER A 39 4.76 -10.35 -23.09
N GLU A 40 5.33 -10.61 -24.25
CA GLU A 40 5.71 -11.96 -24.71
C GLU A 40 6.96 -12.48 -23.99
N GLY A 41 7.76 -11.60 -23.44
CA GLY A 41 8.99 -11.95 -22.72
C GLY A 41 8.76 -12.54 -21.33
N VAL A 42 7.53 -12.60 -20.85
CA VAL A 42 7.18 -13.24 -19.56
C VAL A 42 6.75 -14.67 -19.83
N GLU A 43 7.52 -15.63 -19.32
CA GLU A 43 7.33 -17.08 -19.63
C GLU A 43 6.05 -17.67 -19.05
N SER A 44 5.57 -17.19 -17.90
CA SER A 44 4.33 -17.65 -17.27
C SER A 44 3.64 -16.53 -16.49
N TRP A 45 2.32 -16.66 -16.33
CA TRP A 45 1.46 -15.71 -15.63
C TRP A 45 0.61 -16.42 -14.59
N LEU A 46 0.55 -15.91 -13.37
CA LEU A 46 -0.44 -16.32 -12.40
C LEU A 46 -1.72 -15.48 -12.60
N TRP A 47 -2.81 -16.15 -12.93
CA TRP A 47 -4.12 -15.53 -13.10
C TRP A 47 -4.99 -15.75 -11.87
N LEU A 48 -5.45 -14.67 -11.24
CA LEU A 48 -6.30 -14.65 -10.06
C LEU A 48 -7.58 -13.86 -10.39
N PRO A 49 -8.65 -14.51 -10.87
CA PRO A 49 -9.86 -13.84 -11.37
C PRO A 49 -10.66 -13.11 -10.27
N GLY A 50 -10.48 -13.50 -9.01
CA GLY A 50 -11.12 -12.88 -7.85
C GLY A 50 -10.44 -11.62 -7.33
N GLU A 51 -9.24 -11.28 -7.82
CA GLU A 51 -8.52 -10.09 -7.41
C GLU A 51 -9.24 -8.81 -7.86
N SER A 52 -9.16 -7.79 -7.00
CA SER A 52 -9.85 -6.52 -7.21
C SER A 52 -8.94 -5.35 -6.84
N GLN A 53 -9.29 -4.17 -7.29
CA GLN A 53 -8.61 -2.94 -6.94
C GLN A 53 -9.58 -1.92 -6.36
N VAL A 54 -9.06 -1.03 -5.53
CA VAL A 54 -9.79 0.12 -5.00
C VAL A 54 -8.99 1.41 -5.22
N ASP A 55 -9.68 2.51 -5.40
CA ASP A 55 -9.07 3.83 -5.33
C ASP A 55 -8.90 4.21 -3.85
N ALA A 56 -7.69 4.01 -3.32
CA ALA A 56 -7.41 4.19 -1.90
C ALA A 56 -7.66 5.64 -1.42
N GLN A 57 -7.39 6.65 -2.27
CA GLN A 57 -7.65 8.04 -1.92
C GLN A 57 -9.15 8.33 -1.81
N ARG A 58 -9.93 7.87 -2.79
CA ARG A 58 -11.39 8.01 -2.74
C ARG A 58 -12.01 7.20 -1.61
N LEU A 59 -11.49 6.00 -1.35
CA LEU A 59 -11.94 5.19 -0.21
C LEU A 59 -11.70 5.92 1.11
N ALA A 60 -10.52 6.50 1.33
CA ALA A 60 -10.22 7.25 2.55
C ALA A 60 -11.17 8.44 2.75
N VAL A 61 -11.47 9.19 1.68
CA VAL A 61 -12.45 10.29 1.73
C VAL A 61 -13.84 9.76 2.06
N ALA A 62 -14.31 8.71 1.38
CA ALA A 62 -15.62 8.12 1.61
C ALA A 62 -15.78 7.57 3.04
N LEU A 63 -14.73 6.96 3.60
CA LEU A 63 -14.73 6.50 4.99
C LEU A 63 -14.78 7.67 5.98
N ALA A 64 -14.05 8.75 5.72
CA ALA A 64 -14.10 9.95 6.53
C ALA A 64 -15.49 10.59 6.53
N ASP A 65 -16.11 10.72 5.35
CA ASP A 65 -17.47 11.25 5.22
C ASP A 65 -18.51 10.37 5.92
N ALA A 66 -18.39 9.04 5.78
CA ALA A 66 -19.24 8.09 6.47
C ALA A 66 -19.10 8.17 8.00
N ALA A 67 -17.87 8.30 8.50
CA ALA A 67 -17.60 8.47 9.92
C ALA A 67 -18.25 9.75 10.47
N GLN A 68 -18.10 10.88 9.77
CA GLN A 68 -18.76 12.13 10.15
C GLN A 68 -20.29 11.99 10.12
N GLY A 69 -20.85 11.31 9.12
CA GLY A 69 -22.26 11.00 9.04
C GLY A 69 -22.77 10.14 10.20
N ALA A 70 -21.88 9.32 10.79
CA ALA A 70 -22.14 8.52 12.00
C ALA A 70 -21.91 9.30 13.31
N GLY A 71 -21.59 10.58 13.26
CA GLY A 71 -21.39 11.45 14.42
C GLY A 71 -19.93 11.53 14.93
N VAL A 72 -18.96 11.03 14.18
CA VAL A 72 -17.53 11.16 14.52
C VAL A 72 -17.07 12.59 14.28
N GLU A 73 -16.41 13.19 15.26
CA GLU A 73 -15.72 14.47 15.09
C GLU A 73 -14.35 14.24 14.46
N LEU A 74 -14.10 14.85 13.29
CA LEU A 74 -12.80 14.83 12.62
C LEU A 74 -12.03 16.11 12.93
N VAL A 75 -11.01 16.02 13.78
CA VAL A 75 -10.12 17.12 14.13
C VAL A 75 -8.90 17.10 13.20
N ARG A 76 -8.95 17.91 12.14
CA ARG A 76 -7.88 18.00 11.13
C ARG A 76 -6.88 19.12 11.49
N GLY A 77 -5.64 19.00 10.97
CA GLY A 77 -4.60 20.00 11.19
C GLY A 77 -4.12 20.08 12.65
N SER A 78 -4.34 19.02 13.43
CA SER A 78 -3.95 18.94 14.82
C SER A 78 -3.07 17.71 15.01
N GLU A 79 -1.78 17.93 15.14
CA GLU A 79 -0.80 16.87 15.37
C GLU A 79 -0.93 16.34 16.79
N VAL A 80 -1.09 15.01 16.91
CA VAL A 80 -1.02 14.31 18.20
C VAL A 80 0.44 14.05 18.51
N THR A 81 0.93 14.59 19.61
CA THR A 81 2.33 14.43 20.05
C THR A 81 2.49 13.32 21.07
N GLY A 82 1.44 12.98 21.83
CA GLY A 82 1.57 11.94 22.84
C GLY A 82 0.25 11.53 23.47
N LEU A 83 0.36 10.54 24.37
CA LEU A 83 -0.73 10.06 25.22
C LEU A 83 -0.79 10.88 26.51
N VAL A 84 -1.99 11.14 26.99
CA VAL A 84 -2.21 11.65 28.36
C VAL A 84 -2.50 10.46 29.26
N VAL A 85 -1.60 10.15 30.17
CA VAL A 85 -1.71 9.00 31.10
C VAL A 85 -1.94 9.50 32.52
N LYS A 86 -2.99 8.99 33.18
CA LYS A 86 -3.32 9.30 34.58
C LYS A 86 -3.64 8.01 35.33
N GLY A 87 -2.94 7.79 36.44
CA GLY A 87 -3.18 6.60 37.27
C GLY A 87 -2.96 5.25 36.58
N GLY A 88 -2.01 5.19 35.62
CA GLY A 88 -1.72 3.96 34.86
C GLY A 88 -2.71 3.66 33.71
N ARG A 89 -3.57 4.62 33.38
CA ARG A 89 -4.56 4.49 32.30
C ARG A 89 -4.44 5.66 31.33
N THR A 90 -4.66 5.39 30.07
CA THR A 90 -4.84 6.42 29.04
C THR A 90 -6.11 7.22 29.32
N SER A 91 -6.01 8.54 29.28
CA SER A 91 -7.13 9.47 29.54
C SER A 91 -7.33 10.48 28.42
N GLY A 92 -6.64 10.33 27.30
CA GLY A 92 -6.73 11.19 26.13
C GLY A 92 -5.42 11.32 25.39
N VAL A 93 -5.34 12.32 24.52
CA VAL A 93 -4.15 12.63 23.73
C VAL A 93 -3.72 14.08 23.90
N ALA A 94 -2.41 14.32 23.84
CA ALA A 94 -1.81 15.63 23.79
C ALA A 94 -1.60 16.04 22.33
N LEU A 95 -1.92 17.29 22.01
CA LEU A 95 -1.71 17.91 20.71
C LEU A 95 -0.50 18.86 20.76
N ALA A 96 0.06 19.13 19.61
CA ALA A 96 1.01 20.22 19.47
C ALA A 96 0.42 21.55 20.00
N GLY A 97 1.20 22.32 20.77
CA GLY A 97 0.73 23.56 21.41
C GLY A 97 0.00 23.36 22.75
N SER A 98 0.24 22.26 23.46
CA SER A 98 -0.21 22.00 24.84
C SER A 98 -1.74 21.87 25.03
N ARG A 99 -2.50 21.59 23.99
CA ARG A 99 -3.91 21.25 24.07
C ARG A 99 -4.07 19.75 24.29
N GLU A 100 -5.03 19.35 25.11
CA GLU A 100 -5.40 17.95 25.30
C GLU A 100 -6.81 17.68 24.75
N ILE A 101 -7.04 16.48 24.24
CA ILE A 101 -8.35 15.94 23.96
C ILE A 101 -8.58 14.75 24.90
N PRO A 102 -9.56 14.84 25.81
CA PRO A 102 -9.87 13.75 26.72
C PRO A 102 -10.54 12.59 25.99
N GLY A 103 -10.33 11.37 26.47
CA GLY A 103 -10.97 10.16 25.97
C GLY A 103 -10.82 9.02 26.95
N ASP A 104 -11.81 8.15 27.00
CA ASP A 104 -11.83 6.97 27.87
C ASP A 104 -10.94 5.82 27.34
N ALA A 105 -10.68 5.86 26.03
CA ALA A 105 -9.74 4.97 25.33
C ALA A 105 -9.11 5.71 24.15
N VAL A 106 -7.92 5.28 23.76
CA VAL A 106 -7.18 5.80 22.61
C VAL A 106 -6.80 4.65 21.70
N VAL A 107 -7.02 4.83 20.38
CA VAL A 107 -6.55 3.90 19.35
C VAL A 107 -5.46 4.58 18.57
N ILE A 108 -4.26 3.99 18.55
CA ILE A 108 -3.16 4.46 17.72
C ILE A 108 -3.30 3.85 16.33
N ALA A 109 -3.71 4.65 15.36
CA ALA A 109 -3.80 4.30 13.96
C ALA A 109 -2.90 5.20 13.10
N ALA A 110 -1.73 5.56 13.63
CA ALA A 110 -0.82 6.56 13.07
C ALA A 110 0.14 5.99 11.98
N GLY A 111 -0.06 4.75 11.54
CA GLY A 111 0.71 4.14 10.48
C GLY A 111 2.21 4.17 10.77
N ALA A 112 3.02 4.65 9.83
CA ALA A 112 4.48 4.73 9.97
C ALA A 112 4.94 5.67 11.09
N TRP A 113 4.09 6.60 11.55
CA TRP A 113 4.38 7.55 12.62
C TRP A 113 3.99 7.04 14.02
N ALA A 114 3.42 5.85 14.13
CA ALA A 114 2.94 5.31 15.41
C ALA A 114 4.01 5.33 16.52
N ARG A 115 5.27 5.05 16.15
CA ARG A 115 6.41 5.10 17.10
C ARG A 115 6.74 6.50 17.63
N GLN A 116 6.30 7.56 16.96
CA GLN A 116 6.58 8.96 17.36
C GLN A 116 5.63 9.50 18.41
N VAL A 117 4.56 8.76 18.72
CA VAL A 117 3.60 9.14 19.77
C VAL A 117 4.27 8.97 21.14
N GLU A 118 4.45 10.06 21.88
CA GLU A 118 5.04 10.02 23.21
C GLU A 118 4.12 9.35 24.24
N GLY A 119 4.70 8.82 25.31
CA GLY A 119 3.93 8.18 26.40
C GLY A 119 3.49 6.76 26.13
N LEU A 120 3.99 6.13 25.07
CA LEU A 120 3.85 4.70 24.86
C LEU A 120 4.59 3.92 25.96
N PRO A 121 4.05 2.80 26.46
CA PRO A 121 4.68 1.99 27.52
C PRO A 121 5.96 1.31 27.03
N ARG A 122 6.13 1.15 25.74
CA ARG A 122 7.30 0.57 25.08
C ARG A 122 7.48 1.10 23.66
N ASP A 123 8.67 0.90 23.12
CA ASP A 123 8.93 1.15 21.71
C ASP A 123 8.10 0.20 20.83
N LEU A 124 7.33 0.78 19.89
CA LEU A 124 6.66 0.00 18.86
C LEU A 124 7.67 -0.39 17.78
N PRO A 125 7.76 -1.68 17.40
CA PRO A 125 8.67 -2.15 16.36
C PRO A 125 8.10 -1.83 14.97
N VAL A 126 7.84 -0.54 14.72
CA VAL A 126 7.27 -0.02 13.46
C VAL A 126 8.17 1.06 12.91
N TRP A 127 8.46 1.02 11.61
CA TRP A 127 9.26 2.04 10.91
C TRP A 127 8.72 2.33 9.51
N PRO A 128 9.06 3.50 8.94
CA PRO A 128 8.65 3.86 7.59
C PRO A 128 9.47 3.11 6.54
N VAL A 129 8.78 2.56 5.54
CA VAL A 129 9.38 2.12 4.29
C VAL A 129 8.81 2.96 3.16
N ARG A 130 9.69 3.74 2.51
CA ARG A 130 9.29 4.58 1.38
C ARG A 130 8.86 3.72 0.19
N GLY A 131 7.75 4.09 -0.43
CA GLY A 131 7.32 3.58 -1.73
C GLY A 131 7.09 4.74 -2.68
N GLN A 132 7.85 4.77 -3.78
CA GLN A 132 7.63 5.72 -4.85
C GLN A 132 6.61 5.17 -5.84
N MET A 133 5.84 6.05 -6.43
CA MET A 133 4.73 5.74 -7.34
C MET A 133 4.78 6.66 -8.55
N LEU A 134 4.35 6.14 -9.69
CA LEU A 134 4.12 6.93 -10.90
C LEU A 134 2.65 6.88 -11.32
N ARG A 135 2.23 7.94 -12.00
CA ARG A 135 1.05 7.95 -12.85
C ARG A 135 1.49 8.13 -14.28
N LEU A 136 1.24 7.14 -15.11
CA LEU A 136 1.53 7.16 -16.53
C LEU A 136 0.28 7.50 -17.33
N LEU A 137 0.44 8.29 -18.39
CA LEU A 137 -0.56 8.49 -19.43
C LEU A 137 -0.09 7.73 -20.68
N PRO A 138 -0.68 6.56 -20.99
CA PRO A 138 -0.32 5.77 -22.15
C PRO A 138 -0.85 6.44 -23.44
N ARG A 139 -0.17 6.20 -24.55
CA ARG A 139 -0.62 6.66 -25.89
C ARG A 139 -1.83 5.90 -26.39
N ARG A 140 -2.06 4.68 -25.89
CA ARG A 140 -3.20 3.81 -26.23
C ARG A 140 -3.91 3.37 -24.96
N LEU A 141 -5.17 3.06 -25.09
CA LEU A 141 -5.94 2.49 -24.00
C LEU A 141 -5.33 1.15 -23.56
N ILE A 142 -5.04 1.02 -22.27
CA ILE A 142 -4.57 -0.22 -21.67
C ILE A 142 -5.76 -0.97 -21.07
N HIS A 143 -5.74 -2.29 -21.20
CA HIS A 143 -6.78 -3.15 -20.66
C HIS A 143 -6.91 -3.00 -19.12
N TRP A 144 -8.11 -3.17 -18.60
CA TRP A 144 -8.47 -2.92 -17.20
C TRP A 144 -7.96 -3.96 -16.18
N THR A 145 -7.16 -4.90 -16.58
CA THR A 145 -6.61 -5.92 -15.68
C THR A 145 -5.44 -5.35 -14.91
N LEU A 146 -5.45 -5.52 -13.58
CA LEU A 146 -4.29 -5.27 -12.74
C LEU A 146 -3.19 -6.28 -13.11
N VAL A 147 -1.96 -5.80 -13.23
CA VAL A 147 -0.79 -6.62 -13.56
C VAL A 147 0.27 -6.38 -12.50
N CYS A 148 0.88 -7.45 -11.98
CA CYS A 148 1.98 -7.38 -11.02
C CYS A 148 3.15 -8.22 -11.51
N ASP A 149 4.37 -7.82 -11.15
CA ASP A 149 5.56 -8.66 -11.29
C ASP A 149 5.88 -9.45 -10.00
N HIS A 150 6.91 -10.26 -10.05
CA HIS A 150 7.36 -11.07 -8.91
C HIS A 150 8.00 -10.27 -7.79
N GLU A 151 8.47 -9.05 -8.05
CA GLU A 151 9.00 -8.13 -7.04
C GLU A 151 7.90 -7.30 -6.36
N GLY A 152 6.63 -7.56 -6.71
CA GLY A 152 5.48 -6.86 -6.15
C GLY A 152 5.24 -5.47 -6.73
N ARG A 153 5.88 -5.12 -7.87
CA ARG A 153 5.54 -3.91 -8.61
C ARG A 153 4.26 -4.17 -9.39
N TYR A 154 3.40 -3.19 -9.47
CA TYR A 154 2.07 -3.35 -10.02
C TYR A 154 1.66 -2.21 -10.95
N LEU A 155 0.82 -2.55 -11.90
CA LEU A 155 0.19 -1.65 -12.86
C LEU A 155 -1.32 -1.66 -12.60
N VAL A 156 -1.87 -0.50 -12.23
CA VAL A 156 -3.29 -0.36 -11.89
C VAL A 156 -3.95 0.62 -12.85
N PRO A 157 -4.70 0.14 -13.84
CA PRO A 157 -5.46 0.99 -14.74
C PRO A 157 -6.53 1.80 -13.99
N ARG A 158 -6.73 3.06 -14.38
CA ARG A 158 -7.73 3.97 -13.83
C ARG A 158 -8.73 4.43 -14.88
N SER A 159 -9.93 4.84 -14.43
CA SER A 159 -11.04 5.24 -15.31
C SER A 159 -10.75 6.47 -16.19
N ASN A 160 -9.75 7.25 -15.84
CA ASN A 160 -9.29 8.41 -16.61
C ASN A 160 -8.18 8.08 -17.62
N ASN A 161 -8.05 6.82 -18.01
CA ASN A 161 -7.04 6.32 -18.93
C ASN A 161 -5.59 6.52 -18.44
N THR A 162 -5.36 6.66 -17.15
CA THR A 162 -4.03 6.63 -16.59
C THR A 162 -3.73 5.27 -15.95
N ILE A 163 -2.45 4.98 -15.80
CA ILE A 163 -1.96 3.77 -15.13
C ILE A 163 -1.17 4.19 -13.90
N LEU A 164 -1.54 3.70 -12.73
CA LEU A 164 -0.66 3.80 -11.56
C LEU A 164 0.38 2.70 -11.64
N VAL A 165 1.62 3.08 -11.44
CA VAL A 165 2.76 2.16 -11.36
C VAL A 165 3.36 2.27 -9.97
N GLY A 166 3.50 1.18 -9.29
CA GLY A 166 4.07 1.11 -7.95
C GLY A 166 4.59 -0.28 -7.65
N SER A 167 5.38 -0.40 -6.64
CA SER A 167 6.10 0.67 -5.98
C SER A 167 7.51 0.25 -5.62
N THR A 168 8.37 1.19 -5.38
CA THR A 168 9.66 0.89 -4.76
C THR A 168 9.49 0.45 -3.29
N MET A 169 10.53 -0.13 -2.71
CA MET A 169 10.63 -0.44 -1.28
C MET A 169 12.00 0.01 -0.77
N GLU A 170 12.02 1.07 0.04
CA GLU A 170 13.25 1.74 0.41
C GLU A 170 13.28 2.08 1.91
N GLU A 171 14.29 1.64 2.63
CA GLU A 171 14.50 1.94 4.05
C GLU A 171 15.34 3.23 4.20
N VAL A 172 14.71 4.37 3.97
CA VAL A 172 15.33 5.70 3.99
C VAL A 172 14.76 6.62 5.09
N GLY A 173 14.12 6.04 6.08
CA GLY A 173 13.41 6.82 7.11
C GLY A 173 12.24 7.61 6.51
N PHE A 174 11.99 8.81 7.03
CA PHE A 174 10.94 9.71 6.56
C PHE A 174 11.38 10.63 5.40
N ASP A 175 12.27 10.17 4.53
CA ASP A 175 12.63 10.88 3.30
C ASP A 175 11.55 10.64 2.22
N ASP A 176 10.69 11.62 1.97
CA ASP A 176 9.56 11.56 1.02
C ASP A 176 9.90 12.00 -0.42
N ARG A 177 11.19 12.25 -0.70
CA ARG A 177 11.63 12.71 -2.02
C ARG A 177 11.45 11.62 -3.07
N VAL A 178 10.93 12.03 -4.22
CA VAL A 178 10.94 11.20 -5.44
C VAL A 178 12.33 11.31 -6.09
N THR A 179 12.90 10.18 -6.48
CA THR A 179 14.22 10.11 -7.12
C THR A 179 14.11 9.77 -8.61
N GLU A 180 15.07 10.20 -9.41
CA GLU A 180 15.12 9.82 -10.83
C GLU A 180 15.26 8.30 -10.99
N GLU A 181 16.13 7.66 -10.17
CA GLU A 181 16.31 6.22 -10.15
C GLU A 181 15.00 5.46 -9.88
N GLY A 182 14.21 5.92 -8.88
CA GLY A 182 12.90 5.32 -8.58
C GLY A 182 11.92 5.46 -9.75
N LYS A 183 11.92 6.61 -10.44
CA LYS A 183 11.09 6.81 -11.62
C LYS A 183 11.50 5.91 -12.78
N GLU A 184 12.79 5.81 -13.06
CA GLU A 184 13.33 4.95 -14.10
C GLU A 184 13.00 3.48 -13.82
N THR A 185 13.27 2.99 -12.62
CA THR A 185 12.96 1.62 -12.20
C THR A 185 11.49 1.26 -12.41
N LEU A 186 10.58 2.15 -12.01
CA LEU A 186 9.14 1.90 -12.16
C LEU A 186 8.68 1.97 -13.62
N ALA A 187 9.22 2.90 -14.41
CA ALA A 187 8.90 3.02 -15.83
C ALA A 187 9.40 1.81 -16.64
N GLU A 188 10.61 1.34 -16.35
CA GLU A 188 11.17 0.12 -16.94
C GLU A 188 10.37 -1.12 -16.59
N ALA A 189 9.98 -1.29 -15.32
CA ALA A 189 9.13 -2.38 -14.88
C ALA A 189 7.76 -2.36 -15.59
N ALA A 190 7.16 -1.18 -15.74
CA ALA A 190 5.91 -1.04 -16.47
C ALA A 190 6.04 -1.46 -17.94
N ALA A 191 7.10 -1.03 -18.62
CA ALA A 191 7.39 -1.36 -20.01
C ALA A 191 7.71 -2.85 -20.20
N ALA A 192 8.38 -3.48 -19.22
CA ALA A 192 8.68 -4.91 -19.26
C ALA A 192 7.41 -5.78 -19.18
N LEU A 193 6.41 -5.35 -18.41
CA LEU A 193 5.13 -6.05 -18.26
C LEU A 193 4.17 -5.74 -19.43
N ILE A 194 4.08 -4.47 -19.83
CA ILE A 194 3.22 -3.98 -20.93
C ILE A 194 4.06 -3.09 -21.83
N PRO A 195 4.60 -3.60 -22.93
CA PRO A 195 5.50 -2.86 -23.83
C PRO A 195 4.92 -1.53 -24.37
N ASP A 196 3.62 -1.42 -24.52
CA ASP A 196 2.93 -0.17 -24.91
C ASP A 196 3.16 0.99 -23.93
N LEU A 197 3.63 0.72 -22.72
CA LEU A 197 3.94 1.73 -21.70
C LEU A 197 5.35 2.32 -21.83
N ALA A 198 6.23 1.78 -22.67
CA ALA A 198 7.57 2.33 -22.92
C ALA A 198 7.55 3.79 -23.42
N GLU A 199 6.48 4.18 -24.13
CA GLU A 199 6.30 5.53 -24.65
C GLU A 199 5.25 6.35 -23.87
N ALA A 200 4.82 5.87 -22.70
CA ALA A 200 3.88 6.59 -21.86
C ALA A 200 4.55 7.81 -21.20
N SER A 201 3.77 8.88 -21.05
CA SER A 201 4.25 10.07 -20.35
C SER A 201 4.07 9.92 -18.85
N ILE A 202 5.08 10.23 -18.05
CA ILE A 202 4.94 10.38 -16.60
C ILE A 202 4.21 11.70 -16.33
N VAL A 203 2.99 11.65 -15.83
CA VAL A 203 2.18 12.85 -15.53
C VAL A 203 2.18 13.21 -14.05
N GLU A 204 2.55 12.28 -13.18
CA GLU A 204 2.67 12.48 -11.75
C GLU A 204 3.66 11.48 -11.16
N ALA A 205 4.41 11.91 -10.15
CA ALA A 205 5.23 11.05 -9.32
C ALA A 205 5.15 11.50 -7.86
N TRP A 206 5.04 10.56 -6.93
CA TRP A 206 4.99 10.84 -5.50
C TRP A 206 5.60 9.71 -4.71
N ALA A 207 5.83 9.95 -3.42
CA ALA A 207 6.24 8.93 -2.46
C ALA A 207 5.29 8.91 -1.26
N GLY A 208 5.28 7.79 -0.57
CA GLY A 208 4.56 7.60 0.68
C GLY A 208 5.26 6.58 1.55
N PHE A 209 4.79 6.43 2.80
CA PHE A 209 5.42 5.54 3.78
C PHE A 209 4.48 4.41 4.16
N ARG A 210 4.97 3.18 4.02
CA ARG A 210 4.33 2.00 4.60
C ARG A 210 4.81 1.84 6.03
N PRO A 211 3.92 1.52 6.99
CA PRO A 211 4.33 1.03 8.29
C PRO A 211 4.85 -0.41 8.14
N MET A 212 6.14 -0.60 8.30
CA MET A 212 6.75 -1.93 8.38
C MET A 212 6.84 -2.33 9.84
N SER A 213 6.43 -3.55 10.18
CA SER A 213 6.60 -4.15 11.51
C SER A 213 7.74 -5.18 11.49
N ALA A 214 8.28 -5.50 12.65
CA ALA A 214 9.46 -6.38 12.78
C ALA A 214 9.24 -7.80 12.24
N ASP A 215 8.01 -8.30 12.29
CA ASP A 215 7.61 -9.62 11.83
C ASP A 215 6.74 -9.60 10.56
N GLY A 216 6.51 -8.40 10.00
CA GLY A 216 5.67 -8.19 8.81
C GLY A 216 4.16 -8.27 9.06
N TRP A 217 3.70 -8.49 10.32
CA TRP A 217 2.29 -8.60 10.65
C TRP A 217 1.72 -7.32 11.26
N PRO A 218 0.41 -7.06 11.09
CA PRO A 218 -0.26 -5.96 11.78
C PRO A 218 -0.24 -6.15 13.29
N ILE A 219 -0.01 -5.06 14.04
CA ILE A 219 -0.13 -5.03 15.50
C ILE A 219 -1.56 -4.58 15.81
N LEU A 220 -2.38 -5.50 16.34
CA LEU A 220 -3.80 -5.26 16.63
C LEU A 220 -4.14 -5.75 18.02
N GLY A 221 -4.88 -4.95 18.80
CA GLY A 221 -5.40 -5.31 20.10
C GLY A 221 -5.10 -4.26 21.18
N PRO A 222 -5.62 -4.47 22.39
CA PRO A 222 -5.34 -3.62 23.53
C PRO A 222 -3.89 -3.77 23.98
N ASP A 223 -3.31 -2.68 24.49
CA ASP A 223 -1.99 -2.72 25.05
C ASP A 223 -2.00 -3.46 26.41
N PRO A 224 -1.09 -4.44 26.65
CA PRO A 224 -1.09 -5.20 27.90
C PRO A 224 -0.53 -4.45 29.12
N GLU A 225 0.16 -3.31 28.92
CA GLU A 225 0.82 -2.55 29.98
C GLU A 225 0.15 -1.21 30.27
N LEU A 226 -0.72 -0.71 29.35
CA LEU A 226 -1.40 0.56 29.51
C LEU A 226 -2.89 0.42 29.25
N ASP A 227 -3.67 0.46 30.32
CA ASP A 227 -5.13 0.38 30.24
C ASP A 227 -5.71 1.54 29.41
N GLY A 228 -6.67 1.24 28.55
CA GLY A 228 -7.31 2.21 27.67
C GLY A 228 -6.55 2.53 26.37
N LEU A 229 -5.41 1.87 26.13
CA LEU A 229 -4.71 1.93 24.84
C LEU A 229 -4.98 0.68 24.03
#